data_032062a1ec2eeee4d91a04030ddbaa1f
#
_entry.id   032062a1ec2eeee4d91a04030ddbaa1f
#
_cell.length_a   1.000
_cell.length_b   1.000
_cell.length_c   1.000
_cell.angle_alpha   90.00
_cell.angle_beta   90.00
_cell.angle_gamma   90.00
#
_symmetry.space_group_name_H-M   'P 1'
#
loop_
_entity.id
_entity.type
_entity.pdbx_description
1 polymer ?
#
loop_
_entity_poly.entity_id
_entity_poly.type
_entity_poly.pdbx_seq_one_letter_code
_entity_poly.pdbx_strand_id
1 'polypeptide(L)'
;MKKVLLLLLILTQSVSAQNIFWEQVGLSVEPGKAAYVLELIDSFYSEIEMPEGVGISLDATWYHHEGYETTHIMTFSGSLEGITALRKLRSGDAYDRYNTEMENFCTITNIQSGSTLARWNTDKGGDKISQLWQFNVKDPVSFMNEFVKMQKDFPQEGYLSIGLISQGSSTAGESHYVYTTHKDYGAAMSWGPKTKKAQNAFMTFQKMIAPYSTYLGTTTFSRVKTWN
;
A
#
# COMPACT_ATOMS: atom_id res chain seq x y z
N MET A 1 -11.20 21.83 -52.94
CA MET A 1 -11.88 21.26 -51.74
C MET A 1 -10.82 20.65 -50.85
N LYS A 2 -10.38 21.36 -49.78
CA LYS A 2 -9.32 20.93 -48.84
C LYS A 2 -9.99 20.08 -47.76
N LYS A 3 -9.63 18.79 -47.67
CA LYS A 3 -10.03 17.91 -46.59
C LYS A 3 -9.18 18.23 -45.36
N VAL A 4 -9.78 18.83 -44.35
CA VAL A 4 -9.17 19.03 -43.02
C VAL A 4 -9.25 17.69 -42.28
N LEU A 5 -8.12 17.04 -42.12
CA LEU A 5 -7.97 15.85 -41.28
C LEU A 5 -7.89 16.31 -39.83
N LEU A 6 -9.01 16.20 -39.10
CA LEU A 6 -9.06 16.49 -37.65
C LEU A 6 -8.41 15.30 -36.92
N LEU A 7 -7.16 15.48 -36.55
CA LEU A 7 -6.44 14.52 -35.68
C LEU A 7 -7.00 14.68 -34.25
N LEU A 8 -7.91 13.77 -33.88
CA LEU A 8 -8.35 13.66 -32.49
C LEU A 8 -7.18 13.12 -31.66
N LEU A 9 -6.45 14.02 -31.00
CA LEU A 9 -5.50 13.65 -29.96
C LEU A 9 -6.30 13.16 -28.75
N ILE A 10 -6.54 11.86 -28.69
CA ILE A 10 -7.00 11.21 -27.46
C ILE A 10 -5.82 11.28 -26.50
N LEU A 11 -5.85 12.23 -25.58
CA LEU A 11 -5.03 12.23 -24.39
C LEU A 11 -5.43 11.02 -23.55
N THR A 12 -4.90 9.86 -23.89
CA THR A 12 -4.87 8.71 -22.99
C THR A 12 -3.97 9.13 -21.83
N GLN A 13 -4.57 9.44 -20.70
CA GLN A 13 -3.82 9.47 -19.46
C GLN A 13 -3.14 8.10 -19.35
N SER A 14 -1.83 8.08 -19.52
CA SER A 14 -1.02 6.88 -19.40
C SER A 14 -1.18 6.40 -17.96
N VAL A 15 -2.10 5.45 -17.74
CA VAL A 15 -2.03 4.58 -16.58
C VAL A 15 -0.69 3.88 -16.74
N SER A 16 0.30 4.28 -15.96
CA SER A 16 1.62 3.65 -15.99
C SER A 16 1.43 2.17 -15.69
N ALA A 17 1.51 1.36 -16.73
CA ALA A 17 1.20 -0.07 -16.69
C ALA A 17 2.34 -0.90 -16.10
N GLN A 18 3.25 -0.28 -15.33
CA GLN A 18 4.27 -1.01 -14.62
C GLN A 18 3.66 -1.52 -13.31
N ASN A 19 3.40 -2.84 -13.25
CA ASN A 19 2.98 -3.49 -12.02
C ASN A 19 4.03 -3.26 -10.95
N ILE A 20 3.62 -2.68 -9.83
CA ILE A 20 4.44 -2.64 -8.63
C ILE A 20 4.14 -3.89 -7.82
N PHE A 21 5.17 -4.64 -7.50
CA PHE A 21 5.15 -5.73 -6.55
C PHE A 21 5.54 -5.18 -5.17
N TRP A 22 5.03 -5.81 -4.14
CA TRP A 22 5.34 -5.42 -2.77
C TRP A 22 5.40 -6.63 -1.85
N GLU A 23 6.24 -6.51 -0.83
CA GLU A 23 6.30 -7.38 0.34
C GLU A 23 6.13 -6.51 1.58
N GLN A 24 5.33 -6.95 2.53
CA GLN A 24 5.15 -6.30 3.83
C GLN A 24 5.52 -7.26 4.95
N VAL A 25 6.27 -6.74 5.93
CA VAL A 25 6.62 -7.43 7.17
C VAL A 25 6.01 -6.63 8.32
N GLY A 26 5.03 -7.21 8.98
CA GLY A 26 4.43 -6.66 10.20
C GLY A 26 5.31 -6.96 11.41
N LEU A 27 5.57 -5.95 12.23
CA LEU A 27 6.38 -6.03 13.42
C LEU A 27 5.55 -5.64 14.66
N SER A 28 5.58 -6.46 15.71
CA SER A 28 5.17 -6.08 17.05
C SER A 28 6.43 -5.65 17.81
N VAL A 29 6.65 -4.33 17.88
CA VAL A 29 7.79 -3.74 18.55
C VAL A 29 7.48 -3.58 20.04
N GLU A 30 8.38 -4.01 20.90
CA GLU A 30 8.23 -3.87 22.35
C GLU A 30 8.07 -2.40 22.78
N PRO A 31 7.28 -2.12 23.81
CA PRO A 31 7.11 -0.76 24.34
C PRO A 31 8.43 -0.09 24.67
N GLY A 32 8.65 1.11 24.12
CA GLY A 32 9.87 1.89 24.31
C GLY A 32 11.07 1.47 23.44
N LYS A 33 10.92 0.48 22.55
CA LYS A 33 12.01 -0.02 21.69
C LYS A 33 11.98 0.50 20.25
N ALA A 34 11.00 1.32 19.85
CA ALA A 34 10.85 1.77 18.48
C ALA A 34 12.09 2.50 17.92
N ALA A 35 12.80 3.28 18.76
CA ALA A 35 14.02 3.97 18.35
C ALA A 35 15.17 2.98 18.04
N TYR A 36 15.33 1.94 18.84
CA TYR A 36 16.34 0.89 18.61
C TYR A 36 16.05 0.09 17.34
N VAL A 37 14.78 -0.27 17.12
CA VAL A 37 14.34 -0.96 15.90
C VAL A 37 14.61 -0.10 14.67
N LEU A 38 14.28 1.20 14.71
CA LEU A 38 14.61 2.12 13.63
C LEU A 38 16.11 2.21 13.35
N GLU A 39 16.94 2.29 14.41
CA GLU A 39 18.40 2.36 14.29
C GLU A 39 18.97 1.09 13.63
N LEU A 40 18.51 -0.10 14.02
CA LEU A 40 18.92 -1.37 13.41
C LEU A 40 18.53 -1.45 11.92
N ILE A 41 17.27 -1.11 11.60
CA ILE A 41 16.80 -1.08 10.22
C ILE A 41 17.62 -0.09 9.39
N ASP A 42 17.86 1.10 9.94
CA ASP A 42 18.62 2.14 9.28
C ASP A 42 20.07 1.75 9.02
N SER A 43 20.74 1.20 10.03
CA SER A 43 22.13 0.72 9.92
C SER A 43 22.29 -0.33 8.83
N PHE A 44 21.31 -1.23 8.69
CA PHE A 44 21.38 -2.28 7.67
C PHE A 44 21.03 -1.76 6.27
N TYR A 45 19.87 -1.07 6.11
CA TYR A 45 19.38 -0.70 4.78
C TYR A 45 20.05 0.55 4.20
N SER A 46 20.67 1.41 5.00
CA SER A 46 21.45 2.55 4.50
C SER A 46 22.78 2.14 3.87
N GLU A 47 23.28 0.94 4.17
CA GLU A 47 24.51 0.39 3.55
C GLU A 47 24.24 -0.40 2.26
N ILE A 48 22.96 -0.68 1.94
CA ILE A 48 22.59 -1.41 0.74
C ILE A 48 22.46 -0.43 -0.42
N GLU A 49 23.17 -0.70 -1.52
CA GLU A 49 22.88 -0.05 -2.80
C GLU A 49 21.51 -0.52 -3.31
N MET A 50 20.54 0.37 -3.20
CA MET A 50 19.16 0.05 -3.52
C MET A 50 18.99 -0.22 -5.02
N PRO A 51 18.39 -1.36 -5.43
CA PRO A 51 18.10 -1.60 -6.83
C PRO A 51 17.18 -0.52 -7.41
N GLU A 52 17.41 -0.15 -8.68
CA GLU A 52 16.65 0.91 -9.35
C GLU A 52 15.13 0.69 -9.25
N GLY A 53 14.40 1.73 -8.88
CA GLY A 53 12.95 1.72 -8.76
C GLY A 53 12.39 0.89 -7.60
N VAL A 54 13.25 0.49 -6.66
CA VAL A 54 12.85 -0.15 -5.40
C VAL A 54 12.87 0.87 -4.28
N GLY A 55 11.83 0.84 -3.44
CA GLY A 55 11.76 1.62 -2.22
C GLY A 55 11.41 0.74 -1.02
N ILE A 56 11.94 1.12 0.13
CA ILE A 56 11.60 0.55 1.43
C ILE A 56 10.95 1.65 2.27
N SER A 57 9.91 1.30 3.02
CA SER A 57 9.36 2.18 4.03
C SER A 57 9.17 1.47 5.36
N LEU A 58 9.33 2.23 6.43
CA LEU A 58 8.89 1.87 7.77
C LEU A 58 7.76 2.80 8.16
N ASP A 59 6.62 2.23 8.52
CA ASP A 59 5.42 2.94 8.92
C ASP A 59 4.98 2.48 10.31
N ALA A 60 4.62 3.42 11.21
CA ALA A 60 4.05 3.13 12.52
C ALA A 60 2.51 3.05 12.43
N THR A 61 1.91 2.06 13.07
CA THR A 61 0.46 1.88 13.14
C THR A 61 -0.16 2.85 14.14
N TRP A 62 -1.21 3.58 13.73
CA TRP A 62 -1.95 4.51 14.58
C TRP A 62 -3.32 3.99 14.96
N TYR A 63 -4.15 3.64 13.95
CA TYR A 63 -5.49 3.14 14.17
C TYR A 63 -5.63 1.76 13.54
N HIS A 64 -6.18 0.85 14.30
CA HIS A 64 -6.39 -0.55 13.89
C HIS A 64 -7.60 -1.14 14.62
N HIS A 65 -8.09 -2.26 14.14
CA HIS A 65 -9.14 -3.02 14.81
C HIS A 65 -8.58 -3.81 16.01
N GLU A 66 -9.47 -4.26 16.89
CA GLU A 66 -9.12 -5.12 18.02
C GLU A 66 -8.41 -6.40 17.55
N GLY A 67 -7.40 -6.85 18.28
CA GLY A 67 -6.60 -8.04 17.94
C GLY A 67 -5.51 -7.81 16.88
N TYR A 68 -5.32 -6.58 16.40
CA TYR A 68 -4.22 -6.25 15.50
C TYR A 68 -2.96 -5.91 16.29
N GLU A 69 -1.98 -6.83 16.29
CA GLU A 69 -0.78 -6.73 17.14
C GLU A 69 0.39 -6.00 16.45
N THR A 70 0.27 -5.70 15.16
CA THR A 70 1.33 -5.05 14.39
C THR A 70 1.44 -3.57 14.74
N THR A 71 2.55 -3.17 15.35
CA THR A 71 2.82 -1.78 15.73
C THR A 71 3.55 -1.01 14.62
N HIS A 72 4.34 -1.72 13.79
CA HIS A 72 5.09 -1.15 12.67
C HIS A 72 5.01 -2.08 11.46
N ILE A 73 5.11 -1.51 10.27
CA ILE A 73 5.17 -2.27 9.01
C ILE A 73 6.37 -1.82 8.21
N MET A 74 7.20 -2.77 7.80
CA MET A 74 8.15 -2.56 6.71
C MET A 74 7.52 -2.96 5.39
N THR A 75 7.55 -2.05 4.42
CA THR A 75 7.09 -2.33 3.06
C THR A 75 8.23 -2.19 2.07
N PHE A 76 8.46 -3.21 1.29
CA PHE A 76 9.39 -3.27 0.17
C PHE A 76 8.56 -3.20 -1.10
N SER A 77 8.84 -2.27 -2.02
CA SER A 77 8.02 -2.08 -3.23
C SER A 77 8.87 -1.72 -4.44
N GLY A 78 8.50 -2.24 -5.62
CA GLY A 78 9.21 -1.97 -6.85
C GLY A 78 8.78 -2.87 -8.00
N SER A 79 9.59 -2.91 -9.06
CA SER A 79 9.44 -3.90 -10.13
C SER A 79 9.71 -5.32 -9.58
N LEU A 80 9.18 -6.35 -10.23
CA LEU A 80 9.47 -7.74 -9.84
C LEU A 80 10.98 -8.04 -9.87
N GLU A 81 11.67 -7.50 -10.86
CA GLU A 81 13.12 -7.64 -10.98
C GLU A 81 13.86 -6.95 -9.84
N GLY A 82 13.47 -5.70 -9.52
CA GLY A 82 14.06 -4.94 -8.42
C GLY A 82 13.84 -5.60 -7.06
N ILE A 83 12.59 -6.03 -6.75
CA ILE A 83 12.29 -6.78 -5.51
C ILE A 83 13.11 -8.08 -5.44
N THR A 84 13.25 -8.79 -6.55
CA THR A 84 14.05 -10.02 -6.61
C THR A 84 15.53 -9.73 -6.37
N ALA A 85 16.06 -8.62 -6.90
CA ALA A 85 17.43 -8.19 -6.64
C ALA A 85 17.63 -7.80 -5.17
N LEU A 86 16.71 -7.00 -4.60
CA LEU A 86 16.75 -6.66 -3.18
C LEU A 86 16.70 -7.90 -2.28
N ARG A 87 15.88 -8.91 -2.63
CA ARG A 87 15.81 -10.16 -1.86
C ARG A 87 17.15 -10.89 -1.78
N LYS A 88 17.97 -10.84 -2.84
CA LYS A 88 19.31 -11.43 -2.84
C LYS A 88 20.27 -10.67 -1.92
N LEU A 89 20.14 -9.35 -1.79
CA LEU A 89 20.93 -8.53 -0.88
C LEU A 89 20.57 -8.76 0.59
N ARG A 90 19.35 -9.22 0.86
CA ARG A 90 18.87 -9.64 2.18
C ARG A 90 19.26 -11.09 2.47
N SER A 91 20.57 -11.35 2.54
CA SER A 91 21.14 -12.69 2.78
C SER A 91 22.56 -12.59 3.33
N GLY A 92 23.06 -13.70 3.89
CA GLY A 92 24.42 -13.82 4.43
C GLY A 92 24.57 -13.24 5.83
N ASP A 93 25.81 -13.30 6.36
CA ASP A 93 26.12 -13.03 7.77
C ASP A 93 25.66 -11.67 8.29
N ALA A 94 25.68 -10.62 7.46
CA ALA A 94 25.24 -9.30 7.86
C ALA A 94 23.71 -9.25 8.07
N TYR A 95 22.96 -9.89 7.16
CA TYR A 95 21.51 -10.00 7.29
C TYR A 95 21.09 -10.90 8.45
N ASP A 96 21.81 -11.98 8.68
CA ASP A 96 21.54 -12.91 9.78
C ASP A 96 21.80 -12.23 11.14
N ARG A 97 22.86 -11.43 11.25
CA ARG A 97 23.11 -10.59 12.45
C ARG A 97 22.00 -9.57 12.67
N TYR A 98 21.60 -8.84 11.59
CA TYR A 98 20.51 -7.89 11.65
C TYR A 98 19.23 -8.55 12.17
N ASN A 99 18.83 -9.71 11.66
CA ASN A 99 17.64 -10.42 12.11
C ASN A 99 17.76 -10.85 13.58
N THR A 100 18.91 -11.40 13.99
CA THR A 100 19.15 -11.81 15.37
C THR A 100 19.06 -10.63 16.35
N GLU A 101 19.56 -9.45 15.97
CA GLU A 101 19.43 -8.25 16.78
C GLU A 101 18.00 -7.73 16.82
N MET A 102 17.26 -7.78 15.71
CA MET A 102 15.86 -7.40 15.66
C MET A 102 14.97 -8.24 16.59
N GLU A 103 15.24 -9.55 16.71
CA GLU A 103 14.49 -10.47 17.58
C GLU A 103 14.55 -10.08 19.07
N ASN A 104 15.55 -9.27 19.50
CA ASN A 104 15.62 -8.74 20.87
C ASN A 104 14.61 -7.62 21.16
N PHE A 105 13.99 -7.03 20.12
CA PHE A 105 13.16 -5.82 20.28
C PHE A 105 11.79 -5.93 19.63
N CYS A 106 11.59 -6.90 18.75
CA CYS A 106 10.31 -7.08 18.08
C CYS A 106 10.10 -8.52 17.62
N THR A 107 8.84 -8.87 17.38
CA THR A 107 8.43 -10.13 16.75
C THR A 107 7.75 -9.84 15.41
N ILE A 108 7.91 -10.76 14.45
CA ILE A 108 7.17 -10.69 13.19
C ILE A 108 5.75 -11.18 13.43
N THR A 109 4.77 -10.34 13.12
CA THR A 109 3.35 -10.66 13.29
C THR A 109 2.74 -11.28 12.04
N ASN A 110 3.14 -10.80 10.86
CA ASN A 110 2.73 -11.35 9.56
C ASN A 110 3.73 -10.98 8.46
N ILE A 111 3.72 -11.75 7.37
CA ILE A 111 4.41 -11.40 6.12
C ILE A 111 3.41 -11.59 5.00
N GLN A 112 3.20 -10.53 4.22
CA GLN A 112 2.30 -10.55 3.07
C GLN A 112 3.01 -10.06 1.82
N SER A 113 2.58 -10.52 0.66
CA SER A 113 3.05 -9.98 -0.62
C SER A 113 1.93 -9.90 -1.64
N GLY A 114 2.13 -9.04 -2.63
CA GLY A 114 1.14 -8.83 -3.67
C GLY A 114 1.63 -7.91 -4.77
N SER A 115 0.66 -7.41 -5.54
CA SER A 115 0.92 -6.48 -6.63
C SER A 115 -0.20 -5.47 -6.81
N THR A 116 0.13 -4.32 -7.39
CA THR A 116 -0.87 -3.31 -7.77
C THR A 116 -1.59 -3.72 -9.05
N LEU A 117 -2.90 -3.49 -9.10
CA LEU A 117 -3.74 -3.60 -10.30
C LEU A 117 -3.90 -2.23 -10.99
N ALA A 118 -4.03 -1.16 -10.20
CA ALA A 118 -4.10 0.20 -10.72
C ALA A 118 -3.59 1.21 -9.68
N ARG A 119 -3.11 2.37 -10.19
CA ARG A 119 -2.57 3.47 -9.37
C ARG A 119 -3.00 4.81 -9.93
N TRP A 120 -3.21 5.78 -9.05
CA TRP A 120 -3.53 7.17 -9.36
C TRP A 120 -2.68 8.10 -8.50
N ASN A 121 -2.44 9.32 -8.98
CA ASN A 121 -1.69 10.36 -8.28
C ASN A 121 -0.32 9.85 -7.81
N THR A 122 0.44 9.23 -8.70
CA THR A 122 1.72 8.57 -8.37
C THR A 122 2.78 9.53 -7.84
N ASP A 123 2.63 10.84 -8.09
CA ASP A 123 3.45 11.92 -7.55
C ASP A 123 3.19 12.21 -6.06
N LYS A 124 2.12 11.67 -5.48
CA LYS A 124 1.71 11.84 -4.07
C LYS A 124 2.14 10.71 -3.14
N GLY A 125 2.95 9.76 -3.61
CA GLY A 125 3.39 8.60 -2.81
C GLY A 125 4.24 8.96 -1.57
N GLY A 126 4.77 10.17 -1.50
CA GLY A 126 5.57 10.67 -0.37
C GLY A 126 4.79 11.23 0.82
N ASP A 127 3.47 11.30 0.76
CA ASP A 127 2.64 11.75 1.88
C ASP A 127 2.82 10.83 3.10
N LYS A 128 2.80 11.45 4.30
CA LYS A 128 3.22 10.75 5.53
C LYS A 128 2.14 9.89 6.18
N ILE A 129 0.88 10.20 5.98
CA ILE A 129 -0.23 9.45 6.57
C ILE A 129 -0.83 8.56 5.49
N SER A 130 -1.07 7.31 5.81
CA SER A 130 -1.68 6.37 4.87
C SER A 130 -2.77 5.53 5.52
N GLN A 131 -3.69 5.07 4.69
CA GLN A 131 -4.75 4.14 5.09
C GLN A 131 -4.77 2.95 4.14
N LEU A 132 -4.93 1.76 4.74
CA LEU A 132 -5.06 0.49 4.05
C LEU A 132 -6.43 -0.11 4.37
N TRP A 133 -7.25 -0.34 3.36
CA TRP A 133 -8.50 -1.11 3.45
C TRP A 133 -8.27 -2.49 2.86
N GLN A 134 -8.65 -3.52 3.57
CA GLN A 134 -8.51 -4.91 3.14
C GLN A 134 -9.88 -5.55 2.87
N PHE A 135 -9.92 -6.39 1.85
CA PHE A 135 -11.13 -7.06 1.39
C PHE A 135 -10.87 -8.52 1.06
N ASN A 136 -11.86 -9.36 1.37
CA ASN A 136 -12.02 -10.67 0.75
C ASN A 136 -12.94 -10.50 -0.47
N VAL A 137 -12.44 -10.74 -1.68
CA VAL A 137 -13.15 -10.50 -2.93
C VAL A 137 -13.29 -11.80 -3.72
N LYS A 138 -14.53 -12.18 -4.04
CA LYS A 138 -14.86 -13.39 -4.82
C LYS A 138 -14.93 -13.12 -6.33
N ASP A 139 -15.22 -11.88 -6.74
CA ASP A 139 -15.25 -11.44 -8.13
C ASP A 139 -14.33 -10.21 -8.33
N PRO A 140 -13.03 -10.43 -8.61
CA PRO A 140 -12.06 -9.35 -8.77
C PRO A 140 -12.37 -8.41 -9.93
N VAL A 141 -12.93 -8.92 -11.02
CA VAL A 141 -13.21 -8.11 -12.21
C VAL A 141 -14.33 -7.12 -11.93
N SER A 142 -15.42 -7.58 -11.32
CA SER A 142 -16.52 -6.70 -10.93
C SER A 142 -16.08 -5.70 -9.87
N PHE A 143 -15.28 -6.12 -8.88
CA PHE A 143 -14.74 -5.23 -7.84
C PHE A 143 -13.93 -4.08 -8.45
N MET A 144 -12.99 -4.39 -9.35
CA MET A 144 -12.19 -3.38 -10.06
C MET A 144 -13.04 -2.43 -10.88
N ASN A 145 -14.00 -2.96 -11.65
CA ASN A 145 -14.87 -2.14 -12.50
C ASN A 145 -15.69 -1.14 -11.68
N GLU A 146 -16.27 -1.59 -10.57
CA GLU A 146 -17.06 -0.71 -9.70
C GLU A 146 -16.17 0.31 -8.96
N PHE A 147 -14.96 -0.08 -8.57
CA PHE A 147 -14.00 0.85 -7.99
C PHE A 147 -13.59 1.96 -8.96
N VAL A 148 -13.27 1.61 -10.21
CA VAL A 148 -12.92 2.61 -11.25
C VAL A 148 -14.09 3.54 -11.55
N LYS A 149 -15.33 3.03 -11.55
CA LYS A 149 -16.53 3.88 -11.70
C LYS A 149 -16.66 4.88 -10.55
N MET A 150 -16.50 4.40 -9.32
CA MET A 150 -16.54 5.27 -8.12
C MET A 150 -15.49 6.37 -8.20
N GLN A 151 -14.26 6.04 -8.58
CA GLN A 151 -13.14 6.98 -8.67
C GLN A 151 -13.39 8.16 -9.61
N LYS A 152 -14.22 8.02 -10.66
CA LYS A 152 -14.57 9.13 -11.55
C LYS A 152 -15.34 10.25 -10.85
N ASP A 153 -16.15 9.89 -9.87
CA ASP A 153 -17.06 10.81 -9.18
C ASP A 153 -16.63 11.10 -7.72
N PHE A 154 -15.71 10.30 -7.21
CA PHE A 154 -15.07 10.44 -5.92
C PHE A 154 -13.55 10.20 -6.05
N PRO A 155 -12.81 11.08 -6.77
CA PRO A 155 -11.37 10.97 -6.89
C PRO A 155 -10.69 11.25 -5.56
N GLN A 156 -9.61 10.51 -5.27
CA GLN A 156 -8.78 10.74 -4.10
C GLN A 156 -7.76 11.84 -4.38
N GLU A 157 -7.40 12.64 -3.35
CA GLU A 157 -6.42 13.72 -3.46
C GLU A 157 -4.97 13.21 -3.32
N GLY A 158 -4.75 12.20 -2.46
CA GLY A 158 -3.45 11.56 -2.25
C GLY A 158 -3.16 10.45 -3.26
N TYR A 159 -1.99 9.81 -3.12
CA TYR A 159 -1.71 8.59 -3.85
C TYR A 159 -2.78 7.55 -3.56
N LEU A 160 -3.18 6.82 -4.57
CA LEU A 160 -4.13 5.73 -4.46
C LEU A 160 -3.63 4.54 -5.22
N SER A 161 -3.71 3.37 -4.63
CA SER A 161 -3.55 2.09 -5.31
C SER A 161 -4.61 1.09 -4.90
N ILE A 162 -4.94 0.20 -5.82
CA ILE A 162 -5.74 -0.98 -5.58
C ILE A 162 -4.96 -2.17 -6.12
N GLY A 163 -4.98 -3.30 -5.40
CA GLY A 163 -4.21 -4.45 -5.80
C GLY A 163 -4.59 -5.74 -5.10
N LEU A 164 -3.77 -6.74 -5.38
CA LEU A 164 -3.92 -8.11 -4.89
C LEU A 164 -3.00 -8.37 -3.69
N ILE A 165 -3.50 -9.13 -2.74
CA ILE A 165 -2.70 -9.84 -1.74
C ILE A 165 -2.58 -11.28 -2.25
N SER A 166 -1.38 -11.66 -2.69
CA SER A 166 -1.15 -12.93 -3.37
C SER A 166 -0.63 -14.02 -2.44
N GLN A 167 0.01 -13.63 -1.34
CA GLN A 167 0.60 -14.54 -0.36
C GLN A 167 0.44 -13.97 1.05
N GLY A 168 0.41 -14.85 2.04
CA GLY A 168 0.36 -14.47 3.45
C GLY A 168 -1.00 -13.99 3.93
N SER A 169 -2.09 -14.33 3.23
CA SER A 169 -3.45 -14.03 3.70
C SER A 169 -3.73 -14.75 5.02
N SER A 170 -4.42 -14.05 5.92
CA SER A 170 -4.87 -14.62 7.19
C SER A 170 -6.08 -15.57 7.00
N THR A 171 -6.60 -16.09 8.09
CA THR A 171 -7.84 -16.89 8.08
C THR A 171 -9.07 -16.06 7.66
N ALA A 172 -9.02 -14.73 7.68
CA ALA A 172 -10.06 -13.86 7.15
C ALA A 172 -10.09 -13.84 5.62
N GLY A 173 -9.01 -14.30 4.95
CA GLY A 173 -8.93 -14.50 3.51
C GLY A 173 -8.86 -13.19 2.73
N GLU A 174 -8.13 -12.20 3.25
CA GLU A 174 -7.87 -10.95 2.52
C GLU A 174 -7.17 -11.26 1.19
N SER A 175 -7.76 -10.80 0.10
CA SER A 175 -7.29 -11.04 -1.26
C SER A 175 -7.01 -9.75 -2.03
N HIS A 176 -7.61 -8.65 -1.60
CA HIS A 176 -7.48 -7.34 -2.23
C HIS A 176 -7.28 -6.25 -1.19
N TYR A 177 -6.61 -5.19 -1.63
CA TYR A 177 -6.45 -3.99 -0.83
C TYR A 177 -6.76 -2.73 -1.64
N VAL A 178 -7.12 -1.68 -0.91
CA VAL A 178 -7.09 -0.29 -1.37
C VAL A 178 -6.16 0.46 -0.41
N TYR A 179 -5.18 1.17 -0.96
CA TYR A 179 -4.23 1.96 -0.18
C TYR A 179 -4.26 3.40 -0.67
N THR A 180 -4.34 4.35 0.24
CA THR A 180 -4.26 5.78 -0.08
C THR A 180 -3.36 6.52 0.90
N THR A 181 -2.78 7.63 0.44
CA THR A 181 -2.04 8.55 1.29
C THR A 181 -2.80 9.84 1.52
N HIS A 182 -2.43 10.54 2.58
CA HIS A 182 -3.02 11.81 2.99
C HIS A 182 -1.90 12.78 3.35
N LYS A 183 -2.02 14.04 2.93
CA LYS A 183 -1.03 15.09 3.19
C LYS A 183 -0.76 15.32 4.68
N ASP A 184 -1.78 15.12 5.53
CA ASP A 184 -1.71 15.33 6.97
C ASP A 184 -2.79 14.53 7.71
N TYR A 185 -2.73 14.55 9.04
CA TYR A 185 -3.67 13.89 9.93
C TYR A 185 -5.13 14.38 9.74
N GLY A 186 -5.31 15.70 9.57
CA GLY A 186 -6.64 16.26 9.38
C GLY A 186 -7.30 15.76 8.08
N ALA A 187 -6.52 15.63 7.00
CA ALA A 187 -6.99 15.06 5.75
C ALA A 187 -7.42 13.59 5.91
N ALA A 188 -6.61 12.80 6.64
CA ALA A 188 -6.95 11.39 6.92
C ALA A 188 -8.22 11.27 7.77
N MET A 189 -8.33 12.02 8.86
CA MET A 189 -9.48 11.98 9.76
C MET A 189 -10.77 12.49 9.13
N SER A 190 -10.65 13.43 8.21
CA SER A 190 -11.80 13.96 7.48
C SER A 190 -12.05 13.26 6.15
N TRP A 191 -11.38 12.13 5.87
CA TRP A 191 -11.60 11.37 4.66
C TRP A 191 -13.07 10.96 4.49
N GLY A 192 -13.50 10.95 3.24
CA GLY A 192 -14.85 10.56 2.87
C GLY A 192 -15.48 11.51 1.85
N PRO A 193 -16.58 11.09 1.22
CA PRO A 193 -17.22 11.85 0.14
C PRO A 193 -17.88 13.14 0.67
N LYS A 194 -17.45 14.30 0.17
CA LYS A 194 -17.90 15.64 0.62
C LYS A 194 -19.09 16.17 -0.18
N THR A 195 -19.27 15.73 -1.44
CA THR A 195 -20.35 16.20 -2.31
C THR A 195 -21.44 15.15 -2.45
N LYS A 196 -22.68 15.55 -2.80
CA LYS A 196 -23.77 14.61 -3.07
C LYS A 196 -23.42 13.60 -4.17
N LYS A 197 -22.68 14.04 -5.20
CA LYS A 197 -22.20 13.19 -6.29
C LYS A 197 -21.24 12.11 -5.77
N ALA A 198 -20.25 12.50 -5.00
CA ALA A 198 -19.28 11.59 -4.38
C ALA A 198 -19.94 10.62 -3.39
N GLN A 199 -20.89 11.10 -2.57
CA GLN A 199 -21.67 10.27 -1.65
C GLN A 199 -22.45 9.18 -2.40
N ASN A 200 -23.15 9.56 -3.49
CA ASN A 200 -23.88 8.61 -4.31
C ASN A 200 -22.95 7.59 -4.97
N ALA A 201 -21.79 8.02 -5.50
CA ALA A 201 -20.81 7.11 -6.10
C ALA A 201 -20.28 6.10 -5.07
N PHE A 202 -19.92 6.56 -3.87
CA PHE A 202 -19.40 5.70 -2.80
C PHE A 202 -20.46 4.70 -2.30
N MET A 203 -21.71 5.15 -2.04
CA MET A 203 -22.80 4.27 -1.66
C MET A 203 -23.15 3.25 -2.75
N THR A 204 -23.11 3.66 -4.02
CA THR A 204 -23.34 2.76 -5.16
C THR A 204 -22.25 1.70 -5.21
N PHE A 205 -20.98 2.09 -5.07
CA PHE A 205 -19.85 1.14 -4.99
C PHE A 205 -20.08 0.11 -3.89
N GLN A 206 -20.33 0.56 -2.65
CA GLN A 206 -20.57 -0.36 -1.52
C GLN A 206 -21.72 -1.35 -1.80
N LYS A 207 -22.84 -0.85 -2.34
CA LYS A 207 -23.99 -1.69 -2.69
C LYS A 207 -23.65 -2.73 -3.77
N MET A 208 -22.90 -2.31 -4.80
CA MET A 208 -22.58 -3.19 -5.92
C MET A 208 -21.58 -4.27 -5.56
N ILE A 209 -20.62 -3.99 -4.66
CA ILE A 209 -19.62 -4.98 -4.26
C ILE A 209 -20.09 -5.93 -3.15
N ALA A 210 -21.12 -5.55 -2.37
CA ALA A 210 -21.60 -6.32 -1.22
C ALA A 210 -21.90 -7.82 -1.50
N PRO A 211 -22.43 -8.21 -2.68
CA PRO A 211 -22.72 -9.63 -2.95
C PRO A 211 -21.48 -10.52 -3.07
N TYR A 212 -20.32 -9.95 -3.40
CA TYR A 212 -19.11 -10.73 -3.72
C TYR A 212 -17.84 -10.23 -3.03
N SER A 213 -17.94 -9.25 -2.14
CA SER A 213 -16.81 -8.81 -1.33
C SER A 213 -17.20 -8.61 0.13
N THR A 214 -16.24 -8.89 1.02
CA THR A 214 -16.35 -8.61 2.46
C THR A 214 -15.25 -7.63 2.82
N TYR A 215 -15.64 -6.49 3.42
CA TYR A 215 -14.70 -5.56 4.01
C TYR A 215 -14.17 -6.15 5.33
N LEU A 216 -12.85 -6.17 5.51
CA LEU A 216 -12.18 -6.81 6.64
C LEU A 216 -11.61 -5.81 7.66
N GLY A 217 -11.44 -4.56 7.27
CA GLY A 217 -10.95 -3.53 8.16
C GLY A 217 -10.11 -2.47 7.47
N THR A 218 -9.83 -1.42 8.24
CA THR A 218 -8.93 -0.32 7.85
C THR A 218 -7.86 -0.16 8.91
N THR A 219 -6.61 0.00 8.45
CA THR A 219 -5.49 0.38 9.30
C THR A 219 -4.92 1.71 8.83
N THR A 220 -4.60 2.59 9.77
CA THR A 220 -3.98 3.90 9.49
C THR A 220 -2.53 3.89 9.99
N PHE A 221 -1.64 4.41 9.16
CA PHE A 221 -0.21 4.42 9.41
C PHE A 221 0.37 5.84 9.31
N SER A 222 1.50 6.03 9.99
CA SER A 222 2.35 7.21 9.84
C SER A 222 3.74 6.79 9.37
N ARG A 223 4.23 7.39 8.28
CA ARG A 223 5.56 7.16 7.75
C ARG A 223 6.63 7.60 8.74
N VAL A 224 7.48 6.66 9.15
CA VAL A 224 8.65 6.89 10.02
C VAL A 224 9.86 7.23 9.16
N LYS A 225 10.18 6.38 8.18
CA LYS A 225 11.34 6.54 7.30
C LYS A 225 11.16 5.83 5.96
N THR A 226 11.92 6.28 4.95
CA THR A 226 12.07 5.61 3.64
C THR A 226 13.54 5.46 3.28
N TRP A 227 13.85 4.42 2.53
CA TRP A 227 15.15 4.15 1.89
C TRP A 227 14.88 3.91 0.39
N ASN A 228 15.57 4.68 -0.49
CA ASN A 228 15.42 4.64 -1.94
C ASN A 228 16.80 4.61 -2.61
#